data_fd76d9ace29c31ca02bd59a17d9a5fe8
#
_entry.id   fd76d9ace29c31ca02bd59a17d9a5fe8
#
_cell.length_a   1.000
_cell.length_b   1.000
_cell.length_c   1.000
_cell.angle_alpha   90.00
_cell.angle_beta   90.00
_cell.angle_gamma   90.00
#
_symmetry.space_group_name_H-M   'P 1'
#
loop_
_entity.id
_entity.type
_entity.pdbx_description
1 polymer ?
#
loop_
_entity_poly.entity_id
_entity_poly.type
_entity_poly.pdbx_seq_one_letter_code
_entity_poly.pdbx_strand_id
1 'polypeptide(L)'
;MKTETKLVHFSEGIELESGEKLNSFDLMLETYGELNESKSNAILLCHAFSGNHHAAGSSEDFGTGWWDQLVGPGKSIDTNKYFIVCCNNLGGCAGSSGPSSINPSSQKIFGKSFPQVSVLDWVNSQKMLMDKLNIGCWHFVACLLYTSDAADERNSV
;
A
#
# COMPACT_ATOMS: atom_id res chain seq x y z
N MET A 1 16.35 -4.97 11.45
CA MET A 1 15.31 -4.04 10.95
C MET A 1 14.02 -4.39 11.66
N LYS A 2 13.35 -3.41 12.28
CA LYS A 2 12.02 -3.61 12.83
C LYS A 2 11.00 -3.64 11.69
N THR A 3 10.25 -4.72 11.59
CA THR A 3 9.24 -4.93 10.53
C THR A 3 7.94 -5.32 11.19
N GLU A 4 6.82 -4.77 10.72
CA GLU A 4 5.50 -5.09 11.22
C GLU A 4 4.50 -5.12 10.06
N THR A 5 3.78 -6.24 9.94
CA THR A 5 2.67 -6.42 8.98
C THR A 5 1.36 -6.18 9.69
N LYS A 6 0.49 -5.36 9.14
CA LYS A 6 -0.79 -4.97 9.72
C LYS A 6 -1.92 -4.98 8.70
N LEU A 7 -3.09 -5.40 9.17
CA LEU A 7 -4.36 -5.14 8.49
C LEU A 7 -5.04 -3.96 9.18
N VAL A 8 -5.28 -2.88 8.46
CA VAL A 8 -5.95 -1.68 8.98
C VAL A 8 -7.36 -1.60 8.43
N HIS A 9 -8.33 -1.64 9.33
CA HIS A 9 -9.76 -1.56 9.01
C HIS A 9 -10.25 -0.11 8.97
N PHE A 10 -11.09 0.20 7.98
CA PHE A 10 -11.75 1.49 7.77
C PHE A 10 -13.28 1.29 7.79
N SER A 11 -13.88 1.52 8.96
CA SER A 11 -15.32 1.38 9.16
C SER A 11 -16.15 2.52 8.54
N GLU A 12 -15.52 3.67 8.29
CA GLU A 12 -16.11 4.84 7.64
C GLU A 12 -16.33 4.67 6.13
N GLY A 13 -15.67 3.66 5.57
CA GLY A 13 -15.71 3.38 4.14
C GLY A 13 -15.00 4.43 3.28
N ILE A 14 -15.16 4.33 1.97
CA ILE A 14 -14.60 5.26 0.99
C ILE A 14 -15.58 5.43 -0.17
N GLU A 15 -15.76 6.67 -0.62
CA GLU A 15 -16.45 7.00 -1.87
C GLU A 15 -15.42 6.99 -3.00
N LEU A 16 -15.68 6.23 -4.05
CA LEU A 16 -14.78 6.02 -5.17
C LEU A 16 -15.04 7.02 -6.29
N GLU A 17 -14.03 7.24 -7.12
CA GLU A 17 -14.14 8.13 -8.30
C GLU A 17 -15.26 7.70 -9.26
N SER A 18 -15.59 6.40 -9.29
CA SER A 18 -16.75 5.86 -10.03
C SER A 18 -18.11 6.33 -9.50
N GLY A 19 -18.19 6.97 -8.33
CA GLY A 19 -19.41 7.28 -7.60
C GLY A 19 -19.97 6.13 -6.78
N GLU A 20 -19.36 4.95 -6.84
CA GLU A 20 -19.70 3.82 -5.97
C GLU A 20 -19.07 3.99 -4.59
N LYS A 21 -19.56 3.26 -3.59
CA LYS A 21 -19.09 3.35 -2.21
C LYS A 21 -18.74 1.96 -1.66
N LEU A 22 -17.58 1.85 -1.05
CA LEU A 22 -17.27 0.78 -0.11
C LEU A 22 -17.63 1.25 1.29
N ASN A 23 -18.62 0.62 1.93
CA ASN A 23 -19.09 1.00 3.28
C ASN A 23 -18.04 0.74 4.36
N SER A 24 -17.17 -0.23 4.14
CA SER A 24 -15.95 -0.48 4.90
C SER A 24 -14.92 -1.16 4.02
N PHE A 25 -13.66 -1.03 4.35
CA PHE A 25 -12.56 -1.70 3.64
C PHE A 25 -11.35 -1.89 4.55
N ASP A 26 -10.46 -2.76 4.11
CA ASP A 26 -9.20 -3.05 4.79
C ASP A 26 -8.02 -2.72 3.88
N LEU A 27 -6.94 -2.22 4.46
CA LEU A 27 -5.65 -2.12 3.80
C LEU A 27 -4.62 -2.98 4.54
N MET A 28 -3.99 -3.88 3.83
CA MET A 28 -2.82 -4.60 4.29
C MET A 28 -1.59 -3.76 4.06
N LEU A 29 -0.75 -3.61 5.07
CA LEU A 29 0.50 -2.88 4.96
C LEU A 29 1.63 -3.57 5.70
N GLU A 30 2.83 -3.26 5.29
CA GLU A 30 4.05 -3.58 6.01
C GLU A 30 4.83 -2.30 6.30
N THR A 31 5.40 -2.22 7.51
CA THR A 31 6.18 -1.07 7.93
C THR A 31 7.57 -1.50 8.31
N TYR A 32 8.56 -0.62 8.08
CA TYR A 32 9.96 -0.86 8.37
C TYR A 32 10.57 0.33 9.11
N GLY A 33 11.40 0.04 10.11
CA GLY A 33 12.01 1.07 10.95
C GLY A 33 11.07 1.61 12.03
N GLU A 34 11.33 2.80 12.51
CA GLU A 34 10.59 3.44 13.61
C GLU A 34 10.17 4.87 13.26
N LEU A 35 8.89 5.18 13.53
CA LEU A 35 8.37 6.53 13.41
C LEU A 35 8.91 7.38 14.57
N ASN A 36 9.55 8.51 14.24
CA ASN A 36 10.06 9.43 15.26
C ASN A 36 8.93 10.18 15.98
N GLU A 37 9.23 10.80 17.11
CA GLU A 37 8.25 11.53 17.93
C GLU A 37 7.57 12.67 17.15
N SER A 38 8.31 13.37 16.30
CA SER A 38 7.79 14.47 15.47
C SER A 38 7.03 13.96 14.21
N LYS A 39 7.03 12.64 13.96
CA LYS A 39 6.38 12.00 12.81
C LYS A 39 6.78 12.57 11.45
N SER A 40 8.00 13.03 11.35
CA SER A 40 8.54 13.72 10.18
C SER A 40 9.42 12.84 9.29
N ASN A 41 9.65 11.57 9.68
CA ASN A 41 10.54 10.65 8.98
C ASN A 41 9.80 9.53 8.22
N ALA A 42 8.52 9.70 7.96
CA ALA A 42 7.72 8.68 7.27
C ALA A 42 7.93 8.73 5.75
N ILE A 43 8.16 7.58 5.13
CA ILE A 43 8.26 7.38 3.67
C ILE A 43 7.15 6.45 3.23
N LEU A 44 6.42 6.84 2.18
CA LEU A 44 5.47 5.96 1.51
C LEU A 44 6.13 5.27 0.31
N LEU A 45 6.03 3.95 0.25
CA LEU A 45 6.38 3.17 -0.94
C LEU A 45 5.11 2.70 -1.64
N CYS A 46 4.98 3.08 -2.90
CA CYS A 46 3.91 2.60 -3.78
C CYS A 46 4.49 1.50 -4.68
N HIS A 47 3.99 0.27 -4.54
CA HIS A 47 4.44 -0.87 -5.33
C HIS A 47 3.94 -0.79 -6.79
N ALA A 48 4.57 -1.54 -7.69
CA ALA A 48 4.12 -1.68 -9.07
C ALA A 48 2.72 -2.32 -9.13
N PHE A 49 2.01 -2.16 -10.26
CA PHE A 49 0.62 -2.62 -10.43
C PHE A 49 0.40 -4.07 -9.98
N SER A 50 1.32 -4.97 -10.29
CA SER A 50 1.28 -6.40 -9.90
C SER A 50 2.02 -6.72 -8.59
N GLY A 51 2.46 -5.71 -7.84
CA GLY A 51 3.20 -5.88 -6.61
C GLY A 51 2.30 -6.05 -5.39
N ASN A 52 2.93 -6.00 -4.23
CA ASN A 52 2.29 -6.12 -2.91
C ASN A 52 3.02 -5.26 -1.86
N HIS A 53 2.56 -5.32 -0.62
CA HIS A 53 3.12 -4.57 0.50
C HIS A 53 4.50 -5.06 0.99
N HIS A 54 4.99 -6.23 0.54
CA HIS A 54 6.27 -6.79 1.02
C HIS A 54 7.45 -6.21 0.24
N ALA A 55 7.97 -5.06 0.70
CA ALA A 55 9.02 -4.34 -0.01
C ALA A 55 10.44 -4.82 0.36
N ALA A 56 10.69 -5.30 1.58
CA ALA A 56 12.02 -5.69 2.05
C ALA A 56 12.00 -6.83 3.06
N GLY A 57 13.14 -7.51 3.20
CA GLY A 57 13.26 -8.70 4.04
C GLY A 57 12.82 -9.96 3.31
N SER A 58 12.63 -11.04 4.06
CA SER A 58 12.16 -12.33 3.54
C SER A 58 10.90 -12.76 4.26
N SER A 59 9.94 -13.25 3.53
CA SER A 59 8.66 -13.76 3.99
C SER A 59 8.44 -15.16 3.41
N GLU A 60 7.70 -16.03 4.12
CA GLU A 60 7.32 -17.34 3.61
C GLU A 60 6.34 -17.22 2.44
N ASP A 61 5.44 -16.22 2.47
CA ASP A 61 4.40 -16.04 1.46
C ASP A 61 4.89 -15.33 0.20
N PHE A 62 5.82 -14.38 0.32
CA PHE A 62 6.23 -13.50 -0.77
C PHE A 62 7.71 -13.64 -1.18
N GLY A 63 8.51 -14.43 -0.44
CA GLY A 63 9.93 -14.56 -0.67
C GLY A 63 10.71 -13.30 -0.28
N THR A 64 11.68 -12.91 -1.09
CA THR A 64 12.47 -11.69 -0.86
C THR A 64 11.69 -10.46 -1.33
N GLY A 65 11.64 -9.43 -0.49
CA GLY A 65 10.97 -8.17 -0.81
C GLY A 65 11.49 -7.54 -2.10
N TRP A 66 10.58 -6.96 -2.88
CA TRP A 66 10.88 -6.46 -4.24
C TRP A 66 11.87 -5.28 -4.27
N TRP A 67 12.09 -4.60 -3.15
CA TRP A 67 13.12 -3.56 -2.95
C TRP A 67 14.09 -3.88 -1.80
N ASP A 68 14.26 -5.13 -1.48
CA ASP A 68 15.19 -5.52 -0.41
C ASP A 68 16.60 -4.93 -0.61
N GLN A 69 17.05 -4.77 -1.84
CA GLN A 69 18.36 -4.17 -2.13
C GLN A 69 18.46 -2.69 -1.74
N LEU A 70 17.33 -1.94 -1.73
CA LEU A 70 17.30 -0.51 -1.46
C LEU A 70 16.81 -0.18 -0.04
N VAL A 71 15.95 -1.00 0.54
CA VAL A 71 15.30 -0.77 1.84
C VAL A 71 15.97 -1.60 2.92
N GLY A 72 16.46 -0.96 3.98
CA GLY A 72 17.08 -1.65 5.10
C GLY A 72 18.08 -0.78 5.87
N PRO A 73 18.64 -1.30 6.97
CA PRO A 73 19.64 -0.59 7.75
C PRO A 73 20.88 -0.25 6.92
N GLY A 74 21.22 1.04 6.82
CA GLY A 74 22.37 1.53 6.07
C GLY A 74 22.25 1.44 4.55
N LYS A 75 21.09 1.03 4.00
CA LYS A 75 20.80 1.03 2.57
C LYS A 75 20.35 2.42 2.10
N SER A 76 20.06 2.58 0.80
CA SER A 76 19.64 3.87 0.21
C SER A 76 18.39 4.43 0.88
N ILE A 77 17.44 3.59 1.23
CA ILE A 77 16.27 3.90 2.05
C ILE A 77 16.55 3.31 3.44
N ASP A 78 17.24 4.09 4.27
CA ASP A 78 17.81 3.65 5.54
C ASP A 78 16.77 3.56 6.65
N THR A 79 16.40 2.35 7.04
CA THR A 79 15.44 2.08 8.11
C THR A 79 15.92 2.45 9.51
N ASN A 80 17.21 2.82 9.71
CA ASN A 80 17.68 3.42 10.94
C ASN A 80 17.24 4.91 11.07
N LYS A 81 16.90 5.55 9.96
CA LYS A 81 16.54 6.97 9.89
C LYS A 81 15.07 7.18 9.59
N TYR A 82 14.51 6.32 8.76
CA TYR A 82 13.17 6.49 8.21
C TYR A 82 12.22 5.39 8.67
N PHE A 83 10.97 5.79 8.87
CA PHE A 83 9.83 4.89 9.02
C PHE A 83 9.17 4.71 7.67
N ILE A 84 9.20 3.51 7.15
CA ILE A 84 8.74 3.20 5.80
C ILE A 84 7.40 2.50 5.90
N VAL A 85 6.45 2.93 5.09
CA VAL A 85 5.11 2.33 4.97
C VAL A 85 4.94 1.87 3.52
N CYS A 86 4.65 0.60 3.33
CA CYS A 86 4.25 0.03 2.06
C CYS A 86 2.89 -0.64 2.22
N CYS A 87 1.85 -0.12 1.57
CA CYS A 87 0.53 -0.73 1.64
C CYS A 87 0.17 -1.42 0.32
N ASN A 88 -0.53 -2.54 0.43
CA ASN A 88 -1.14 -3.19 -0.71
C ASN A 88 -2.35 -2.36 -1.16
N ASN A 89 -2.40 -2.03 -2.46
CA ASN A 89 -3.44 -1.16 -3.00
C ASN A 89 -4.85 -1.74 -2.80
N LEU A 90 -5.82 -0.85 -2.59
CA LEU A 90 -7.24 -1.21 -2.60
C LEU A 90 -7.60 -1.88 -3.93
N GLY A 91 -8.33 -2.98 -3.89
CA GLY A 91 -8.60 -3.81 -5.07
C GLY A 91 -7.52 -4.85 -5.37
N GLY A 92 -6.38 -4.80 -4.67
CA GLY A 92 -5.29 -5.78 -4.81
C GLY A 92 -5.62 -7.13 -4.15
N CYS A 93 -4.76 -8.13 -4.41
CA CYS A 93 -4.99 -9.52 -3.97
C CYS A 93 -4.12 -9.96 -2.78
N ALA A 94 -3.34 -9.05 -2.19
CA ALA A 94 -2.42 -9.36 -1.09
C ALA A 94 -2.91 -8.80 0.26
N GLY A 95 -4.17 -9.08 0.61
CA GLY A 95 -4.75 -8.82 1.93
C GLY A 95 -5.57 -7.54 2.06
N SER A 96 -5.40 -6.52 1.20
CA SER A 96 -6.34 -5.39 1.13
C SER A 96 -7.68 -5.82 0.54
N SER A 97 -8.76 -5.08 0.86
CA SER A 97 -10.07 -5.34 0.27
C SER A 97 -10.02 -5.30 -1.25
N GLY A 98 -10.58 -6.32 -1.87
CA GLY A 98 -10.57 -6.53 -3.31
C GLY A 98 -11.64 -7.53 -3.75
N PRO A 99 -11.65 -7.93 -5.03
CA PRO A 99 -12.64 -8.87 -5.56
C PRO A 99 -12.73 -10.20 -4.82
N SER A 100 -11.63 -10.66 -4.20
CA SER A 100 -11.60 -11.91 -3.40
C SER A 100 -12.11 -11.74 -1.97
N SER A 101 -12.35 -10.52 -1.52
CA SER A 101 -12.82 -10.23 -0.17
C SER A 101 -14.31 -10.56 0.01
N ILE A 102 -14.71 -10.80 1.26
CA ILE A 102 -16.12 -10.97 1.62
C ILE A 102 -16.80 -9.60 1.65
N ASN A 103 -17.89 -9.47 0.91
CA ASN A 103 -18.76 -8.30 0.99
C ASN A 103 -19.53 -8.31 2.32
N PRO A 104 -19.33 -7.29 3.20
CA PRO A 104 -19.99 -7.29 4.52
C PRO A 104 -21.51 -7.32 4.46
N SER A 105 -22.12 -6.76 3.41
CA SER A 105 -23.57 -6.68 3.26
C SER A 105 -24.19 -7.99 2.79
N SER A 106 -23.54 -8.73 1.89
CA SER A 106 -24.07 -9.97 1.31
C SER A 106 -23.50 -11.23 1.95
N GLN A 107 -22.41 -11.12 2.76
CA GLN A 107 -21.65 -12.24 3.32
C GLN A 107 -21.11 -13.22 2.26
N LYS A 108 -20.94 -12.74 1.03
CA LYS A 108 -20.38 -13.49 -0.12
C LYS A 108 -19.15 -12.79 -0.66
N ILE A 109 -18.32 -13.51 -1.38
CA ILE A 109 -17.19 -12.93 -2.10
C ILE A 109 -17.70 -11.88 -3.08
N PHE A 110 -17.06 -10.72 -3.12
CA PHE A 110 -17.42 -9.65 -4.06
C PHE A 110 -17.37 -10.12 -5.52
N GLY A 111 -16.30 -10.78 -5.93
CA GLY A 111 -16.10 -11.18 -7.30
C GLY A 111 -16.24 -10.00 -8.26
N LYS A 112 -17.08 -10.15 -9.27
CA LYS A 112 -17.38 -9.11 -10.28
C LYS A 112 -18.18 -7.92 -9.73
N SER A 113 -18.74 -8.01 -8.52
CA SER A 113 -19.46 -6.90 -7.88
C SER A 113 -18.54 -6.00 -7.05
N PHE A 114 -17.23 -6.27 -7.01
CA PHE A 114 -16.29 -5.32 -6.43
C PHE A 114 -16.24 -4.07 -7.30
N PRO A 115 -16.38 -2.86 -6.71
CA PRO A 115 -16.44 -1.63 -7.49
C PRO A 115 -15.13 -1.38 -8.25
N GLN A 116 -15.22 -0.61 -9.32
CA GLN A 116 -14.05 -0.20 -10.07
C GLN A 116 -13.24 0.81 -9.25
N VAL A 117 -11.96 0.52 -9.07
CA VAL A 117 -11.01 1.34 -8.30
C VAL A 117 -10.04 2.01 -9.25
N SER A 118 -9.86 3.31 -9.10
CA SER A 118 -8.91 4.13 -9.86
C SER A 118 -7.61 4.38 -9.09
N VAL A 119 -6.63 5.00 -9.75
CA VAL A 119 -5.39 5.46 -9.09
C VAL A 119 -5.68 6.54 -8.04
N LEU A 120 -6.69 7.40 -8.29
CA LEU A 120 -7.10 8.42 -7.32
C LEU A 120 -7.69 7.79 -6.06
N ASP A 121 -8.42 6.68 -6.18
CA ASP A 121 -8.94 5.93 -5.03
C ASP A 121 -7.81 5.32 -4.19
N TRP A 122 -6.72 4.87 -4.83
CA TRP A 122 -5.51 4.45 -4.10
C TRP A 122 -4.92 5.60 -3.31
N VAL A 123 -4.75 6.78 -3.93
CA VAL A 123 -4.23 7.98 -3.24
C VAL A 123 -5.12 8.36 -2.06
N ASN A 124 -6.46 8.34 -2.24
CA ASN A 124 -7.41 8.66 -1.19
C ASN A 124 -7.37 7.64 -0.04
N SER A 125 -7.30 6.35 -0.35
CA SER A 125 -7.18 5.30 0.67
C SER A 125 -5.85 5.37 1.43
N GLN A 126 -4.74 5.70 0.75
CA GLN A 126 -3.43 5.91 1.36
C GLN A 126 -3.40 7.17 2.23
N LYS A 127 -4.14 8.22 1.84
CA LYS A 127 -4.33 9.41 2.70
C LYS A 127 -5.08 9.06 3.98
N MET A 128 -6.16 8.27 3.89
CA MET A 128 -6.88 7.78 5.07
C MET A 128 -5.97 6.93 5.98
N LEU A 129 -5.10 6.12 5.38
CA LEU A 129 -4.10 5.34 6.13
C LEU A 129 -3.11 6.25 6.86
N MET A 130 -2.63 7.29 6.20
CA MET A 130 -1.75 8.30 6.79
C MET A 130 -2.38 8.97 8.02
N ASP A 131 -3.67 9.35 7.92
CA ASP A 131 -4.43 9.92 9.02
C ASP A 131 -4.55 8.94 10.20
N LYS A 132 -4.85 7.65 9.92
CA LYS A 132 -4.88 6.60 10.96
C LYS A 132 -3.54 6.33 11.64
N LEU A 133 -2.44 6.44 10.90
CA LEU A 133 -1.09 6.35 11.45
C LEU A 133 -0.67 7.65 12.17
N ASN A 134 -1.52 8.70 12.11
CA ASN A 134 -1.27 10.02 12.65
C ASN A 134 0.03 10.62 12.09
N ILE A 135 0.23 10.48 10.77
CA ILE A 135 1.34 11.04 10.00
C ILE A 135 0.81 12.29 9.29
N GLY A 136 1.33 13.46 9.62
CA GLY A 136 0.87 14.72 9.05
C GLY A 136 1.41 15.01 7.64
N CYS A 137 2.58 14.44 7.30
CA CYS A 137 3.21 14.61 6.00
C CYS A 137 4.17 13.46 5.71
N TRP A 138 4.19 12.97 4.48
CA TRP A 138 5.25 12.08 4.02
C TRP A 138 6.54 12.87 3.82
N HIS A 139 7.64 12.41 4.40
CA HIS A 139 8.96 12.95 4.13
C HIS A 139 9.35 12.75 2.66
N PHE A 140 8.98 11.60 2.11
CA PHE A 140 9.22 11.21 0.73
C PHE A 140 8.19 10.18 0.27
N VAL A 141 7.89 10.16 -1.04
CA VAL A 141 7.07 9.13 -1.68
C VAL A 141 7.86 8.55 -2.83
N ALA A 142 8.07 7.23 -2.81
CA ALA A 142 8.68 6.49 -3.91
C ALA A 142 7.64 5.58 -4.56
N CYS A 143 7.46 5.75 -5.86
CA CYS A 143 6.43 5.05 -6.62
C CYS A 143 7.07 4.27 -7.78
N LEU A 144 6.78 2.97 -7.87
CA LEU A 144 7.18 2.11 -9.00
C LEU A 144 6.11 2.02 -10.10
N LEU A 145 4.89 2.47 -9.84
CA LEU A 145 3.79 2.35 -10.79
C LEU A 145 4.10 2.96 -12.16
N TYR A 146 4.73 4.14 -12.14
CA TYR A 146 5.08 4.89 -13.37
C TYR A 146 6.34 4.39 -14.06
N THR A 147 7.22 3.65 -13.40
CA THR A 147 8.43 3.11 -14.03
C THR A 147 8.14 1.90 -14.92
N SER A 148 7.08 1.17 -14.68
CA SER A 148 6.62 0.08 -15.55
C SER A 148 5.97 0.61 -16.83
N ASP A 149 5.20 1.69 -16.78
CA ASP A 149 4.59 2.32 -17.96
C ASP A 149 5.66 2.95 -18.89
N ALA A 150 6.68 3.61 -18.33
CA ALA A 150 7.77 4.19 -19.11
C ALA A 150 8.64 3.13 -19.85
N ALA A 151 8.62 1.87 -19.41
CA ALA A 151 9.29 0.78 -20.10
C ALA A 151 8.47 0.25 -21.28
N ASP A 152 7.14 0.25 -21.17
CA ASP A 152 6.21 -0.19 -22.23
C ASP A 152 6.16 0.80 -23.40
N GLU A 153 6.21 2.11 -23.14
CA GLU A 153 6.21 3.13 -24.19
C GLU A 153 7.47 3.10 -25.08
N ARG A 154 8.58 2.55 -24.62
CA ARG A 154 9.81 2.42 -25.41
C ARG A 154 9.81 1.25 -26.41
N ASN A 155 8.90 0.31 -26.29
CA ASN A 155 8.77 -0.85 -27.17
C ASN A 155 7.70 -0.67 -28.26
N SER A 156 7.07 0.51 -28.35
CA SER A 156 6.06 0.84 -29.36
C SER A 156 6.55 1.74 -30.49
N VAL A 157 7.88 1.74 -30.77
CA VAL A 157 8.49 2.42 -31.94
C VAL A 157 9.14 1.40 -32.86
#